data_be310ea38f74255fe4dc63fe0745c61d
#
_entry.id   be310ea38f74255fe4dc63fe0745c61d
#
_cell.length_a   1.000
_cell.length_b   1.000
_cell.length_c   1.000
_cell.angle_alpha   90.00
_cell.angle_beta   90.00
_cell.angle_gamma   90.00
#
_symmetry.space_group_name_H-M   'P 1'
#
loop_
_entity.id
_entity.type
_entity.pdbx_description
1 polymer ?
#
loop_
_entity_poly.entity_id
_entity_poly.type
_entity_poly.pdbx_seq_one_letter_code
_entity_poly.pdbx_strand_id
1 'polypeptide(L)'
;MRDLSQPTVPSRAFYDQLAVETEKRRQANPTATALDPHGGASTQLREELKAHIEALAPQIVALSQDIHAHPEVGYQEFYAADAVAKLLQAHSIEVERASFGMETSLRAQIGGEAAATAAGAVVAADADRSEKQPTIAILCEYDALPGVGHGCGHNVMCANSVGAFLALAELEKSHPGALGGRVILQTTPAEECDTAKEILAQRGMLEGVDAAIQTHSYAYDLVDQAWLGVRRMRVVFHGVSAHAASAPFMGRNALDAVTVAQVGMGLLRQHMLPSDRMHAVVTDGGLVPNVVPERAEMSVIVRSLDAATLRDLVARVEDVFRGAALATGCGV
;
A
#
# COMPACT_ATOMS: atom_id res chain seq x y z
N MET A 1 -27.04 -14.89 -32.77
CA MET A 1 -26.41 -15.75 -31.72
C MET A 1 -25.18 -15.07 -31.24
N ARG A 2 -24.91 -15.12 -29.91
CA ARG A 2 -23.68 -14.59 -29.31
C ARG A 2 -22.48 -15.40 -29.80
N ASP A 3 -21.43 -14.72 -30.23
CA ASP A 3 -20.12 -15.38 -30.48
C ASP A 3 -19.51 -15.84 -29.18
N LEU A 4 -19.34 -17.14 -29.02
CA LEU A 4 -18.76 -17.75 -27.81
C LEU A 4 -17.24 -17.93 -27.89
N SER A 5 -16.61 -17.54 -29.01
CA SER A 5 -15.14 -17.58 -29.17
C SER A 5 -14.46 -16.43 -28.41
N GLN A 6 -15.23 -15.39 -28.04
CA GLN A 6 -14.72 -14.25 -27.30
C GLN A 6 -15.49 -14.05 -25.98
N PRO A 7 -14.81 -13.59 -24.91
CA PRO A 7 -15.48 -13.23 -23.68
C PRO A 7 -16.40 -12.02 -23.92
N THR A 8 -17.47 -11.91 -23.11
CA THR A 8 -18.30 -10.70 -23.13
C THR A 8 -17.56 -9.54 -22.51
N VAL A 9 -17.63 -8.38 -23.16
CA VAL A 9 -17.18 -7.12 -22.57
C VAL A 9 -18.12 -6.76 -21.41
N PRO A 10 -17.60 -6.49 -20.22
CA PRO A 10 -18.41 -6.04 -19.08
C PRO A 10 -19.14 -4.75 -19.39
N SER A 11 -20.37 -4.60 -18.86
CA SER A 11 -21.10 -3.34 -18.95
C SER A 11 -20.41 -2.22 -18.19
N ARG A 12 -20.36 -1.03 -18.77
CA ARG A 12 -19.87 0.19 -18.11
C ARG A 12 -20.96 0.96 -17.39
N ALA A 13 -22.22 0.51 -17.44
CA ALA A 13 -23.37 1.23 -16.90
C ALA A 13 -23.20 1.71 -15.45
N PHE A 14 -22.50 0.92 -14.62
CA PHE A 14 -22.20 1.32 -13.24
C PHE A 14 -21.25 2.54 -13.19
N TYR A 15 -20.17 2.53 -13.98
CA TYR A 15 -19.22 3.66 -14.02
C TYR A 15 -19.86 4.92 -14.61
N ASP A 16 -20.70 4.77 -15.62
CA ASP A 16 -21.43 5.88 -16.24
C ASP A 16 -22.40 6.51 -15.22
N GLN A 17 -23.12 5.70 -14.45
CA GLN A 17 -23.96 6.17 -13.36
C GLN A 17 -23.14 6.83 -12.24
N LEU A 18 -22.02 6.22 -11.84
CA LEU A 18 -21.15 6.78 -10.80
C LEU A 18 -20.59 8.15 -11.21
N ALA A 19 -20.21 8.31 -12.49
CA ALA A 19 -19.75 9.60 -13.02
C ALA A 19 -20.83 10.67 -12.91
N VAL A 20 -22.09 10.34 -13.27
CA VAL A 20 -23.23 11.25 -13.14
C VAL A 20 -23.49 11.63 -11.69
N GLU A 21 -23.47 10.67 -10.77
CA GLU A 21 -23.68 10.94 -9.34
C GLU A 21 -22.52 11.76 -8.73
N THR A 22 -21.29 11.51 -9.14
CA THR A 22 -20.11 12.28 -8.72
C THR A 22 -20.23 13.73 -9.17
N GLU A 23 -20.63 13.96 -10.44
CA GLU A 23 -20.81 15.31 -10.96
C GLU A 23 -21.95 16.06 -10.24
N LYS A 24 -23.07 15.39 -9.96
CA LYS A 24 -24.17 15.97 -9.15
C LYS A 24 -23.68 16.38 -7.75
N ARG A 25 -22.88 15.51 -7.08
CA ARG A 25 -22.32 15.83 -5.76
C ARG A 25 -21.35 17.00 -5.82
N ARG A 26 -20.52 17.06 -6.87
CA ARG A 26 -19.60 18.19 -7.10
C ARG A 26 -20.36 19.51 -7.27
N GLN A 27 -21.48 19.50 -8.01
CA GLN A 27 -22.32 20.68 -8.23
C GLN A 27 -23.08 21.08 -6.95
N ALA A 28 -23.53 20.09 -6.16
CA ALA A 28 -24.25 20.34 -4.90
C ALA A 28 -23.32 20.83 -3.77
N ASN A 29 -22.04 20.46 -3.83
CA ASN A 29 -21.00 20.90 -2.90
C ASN A 29 -19.94 21.68 -3.69
N PRO A 30 -20.21 22.94 -4.08
CA PRO A 30 -19.17 23.75 -4.69
C PRO A 30 -18.00 23.80 -3.74
N THR A 31 -16.82 23.56 -4.28
CA THR A 31 -15.54 23.44 -3.59
C THR A 31 -15.51 24.34 -2.37
N ALA A 32 -15.27 23.78 -1.20
CA ALA A 32 -15.15 24.55 0.02
C ALA A 32 -14.17 25.69 -0.25
N THR A 33 -14.70 26.89 -0.31
CA THR A 33 -13.94 28.11 -0.51
C THR A 33 -13.05 28.25 0.70
N ALA A 34 -11.78 28.14 0.47
CA ALA A 34 -10.71 28.40 1.41
C ALA A 34 -10.69 27.48 2.65
N LEU A 35 -9.73 26.57 2.66
CA LEU A 35 -9.06 26.21 3.90
C LEU A 35 -8.94 27.49 4.74
N ASP A 36 -9.27 27.40 6.03
CA ASP A 36 -9.21 28.51 6.98
C ASP A 36 -7.99 29.40 6.68
N PRO A 37 -8.20 30.67 6.29
CA PRO A 37 -7.09 31.57 5.98
C PRO A 37 -6.18 31.84 7.20
N HIS A 38 -6.59 31.40 8.39
CA HIS A 38 -5.86 31.59 9.64
C HIS A 38 -5.06 30.39 10.11
N GLY A 39 -5.18 29.23 9.43
CA GLY A 39 -4.41 28.01 9.74
C GLY A 39 -3.34 27.72 8.70
N GLY A 40 -2.06 27.72 9.10
CA GLY A 40 -0.95 27.29 8.26
C GLY A 40 0.06 28.37 7.86
N ALA A 41 1.00 28.01 6.97
CA ALA A 41 2.07 28.90 6.55
C ALA A 41 1.55 30.16 5.83
N SER A 42 2.26 31.29 6.01
CA SER A 42 1.97 32.54 5.31
C SER A 42 1.99 32.37 3.78
N THR A 43 1.33 33.26 3.07
CA THR A 43 1.34 33.24 1.59
C THR A 43 2.77 33.33 1.06
N GLN A 44 3.62 34.14 1.69
CA GLN A 44 5.03 34.27 1.29
C GLN A 44 5.77 32.92 1.39
N LEU A 45 5.70 32.24 2.53
CA LEU A 45 6.36 30.92 2.70
C LEU A 45 5.84 29.87 1.73
N ARG A 46 4.54 29.92 1.39
CA ARG A 46 3.98 29.01 0.38
C ARG A 46 4.52 29.27 -1.02
N GLU A 47 4.64 30.53 -1.42
CA GLU A 47 5.23 30.88 -2.74
C GLU A 47 6.72 30.54 -2.79
N GLU A 48 7.47 30.75 -1.73
CA GLU A 48 8.87 30.34 -1.64
C GLU A 48 9.02 28.82 -1.71
N LEU A 49 8.15 28.07 -1.03
CA LEU A 49 8.14 26.59 -1.11
C LEU A 49 7.86 26.10 -2.54
N LYS A 50 6.91 26.73 -3.24
CA LYS A 50 6.66 26.43 -4.66
C LYS A 50 7.88 26.71 -5.53
N ALA A 51 8.56 27.83 -5.32
CA ALA A 51 9.78 28.14 -6.05
C ALA A 51 10.90 27.12 -5.79
N HIS A 52 11.04 26.61 -4.56
CA HIS A 52 11.95 25.51 -4.25
C HIS A 52 11.58 24.23 -4.98
N ILE A 53 10.29 23.86 -5.03
CA ILE A 53 9.82 22.69 -5.77
C ILE A 53 10.12 22.83 -7.28
N GLU A 54 9.88 24.00 -7.87
CA GLU A 54 10.17 24.25 -9.27
C GLU A 54 11.67 24.16 -9.57
N ALA A 55 12.53 24.67 -8.70
CA ALA A 55 13.97 24.56 -8.83
C ALA A 55 14.48 23.11 -8.70
N LEU A 56 13.82 22.29 -7.88
CA LEU A 56 14.15 20.89 -7.68
C LEU A 56 13.55 19.97 -8.76
N ALA A 57 12.58 20.44 -9.55
CA ALA A 57 11.82 19.62 -10.50
C ALA A 57 12.70 18.78 -11.44
N PRO A 58 13.82 19.27 -12.03
CA PRO A 58 14.67 18.43 -12.87
C PRO A 58 15.28 17.24 -12.13
N GLN A 59 15.68 17.41 -10.86
CA GLN A 59 16.26 16.34 -10.04
C GLN A 59 15.20 15.33 -9.61
N ILE A 60 14.00 15.82 -9.25
CA ILE A 60 12.86 14.99 -8.85
C ILE A 60 12.40 14.12 -10.01
N VAL A 61 12.26 14.70 -11.21
CA VAL A 61 11.87 13.95 -12.42
C VAL A 61 12.95 12.94 -12.80
N ALA A 62 14.23 13.32 -12.72
CA ALA A 62 15.32 12.40 -12.98
C ALA A 62 15.34 11.21 -12.01
N LEU A 63 15.11 11.44 -10.71
CA LEU A 63 14.99 10.37 -9.70
C LEU A 63 13.85 9.40 -10.06
N SER A 64 12.67 9.93 -10.42
CA SER A 64 11.53 9.09 -10.81
C SER A 64 11.84 8.23 -12.03
N GLN A 65 12.44 8.81 -13.05
CA GLN A 65 12.80 8.11 -14.30
C GLN A 65 13.89 7.06 -14.07
N ASP A 66 14.85 7.37 -13.23
CA ASP A 66 15.96 6.48 -12.89
C ASP A 66 15.46 5.25 -12.12
N ILE A 67 14.63 5.43 -11.09
CA ILE A 67 13.99 4.32 -10.35
C ILE A 67 13.10 3.51 -11.29
N HIS A 68 12.32 4.16 -12.17
CA HIS A 68 11.49 3.47 -13.17
C HIS A 68 12.29 2.58 -14.10
N ALA A 69 13.48 3.01 -14.49
CA ALA A 69 14.38 2.25 -15.38
C ALA A 69 15.05 1.05 -14.68
N HIS A 70 15.08 1.04 -13.35
CA HIS A 70 15.69 0.00 -12.52
C HIS A 70 14.67 -0.59 -11.53
N PRO A 71 13.62 -1.29 -12.01
CA PRO A 71 12.57 -1.77 -11.14
C PRO A 71 13.08 -2.91 -10.24
N GLU A 72 12.90 -2.76 -8.93
CA GLU A 72 13.27 -3.73 -7.92
C GLU A 72 12.04 -4.14 -7.11
N VAL A 73 11.90 -5.44 -6.85
CA VAL A 73 10.79 -5.96 -6.04
C VAL A 73 11.05 -5.74 -4.56
N GLY A 74 9.99 -5.80 -3.78
CA GLY A 74 10.05 -5.60 -2.33
C GLY A 74 11.16 -6.39 -1.62
N TYR A 75 11.80 -5.76 -0.63
CA TYR A 75 13.00 -6.18 0.09
C TYR A 75 14.30 -6.24 -0.74
N GLN A 76 14.27 -5.86 -2.01
CA GLN A 76 15.43 -5.86 -2.90
C GLN A 76 15.68 -4.49 -3.54
N GLU A 77 15.07 -3.44 -3.01
CA GLU A 77 15.09 -2.07 -3.54
C GLU A 77 16.40 -1.34 -3.20
N PHE A 78 17.54 -2.00 -3.39
CA PHE A 78 18.85 -1.45 -3.03
C PHE A 78 19.26 -0.29 -3.93
N TYR A 79 18.97 -0.38 -5.23
CA TYR A 79 19.25 0.70 -6.18
C TYR A 79 18.42 1.94 -5.87
N ALA A 80 17.11 1.79 -5.69
CA ALA A 80 16.20 2.87 -5.38
C ALA A 80 16.58 3.55 -4.04
N ALA A 81 16.85 2.75 -3.00
CA ALA A 81 17.32 3.26 -1.72
C ALA A 81 18.64 4.04 -1.85
N ASP A 82 19.59 3.55 -2.63
CA ASP A 82 20.86 4.24 -2.85
C ASP A 82 20.69 5.54 -3.65
N ALA A 83 19.84 5.55 -4.67
CA ALA A 83 19.52 6.74 -5.46
C ALA A 83 18.90 7.85 -4.58
N VAL A 84 17.93 7.49 -3.73
CA VAL A 84 17.31 8.41 -2.76
C VAL A 84 18.36 8.94 -1.78
N ALA A 85 19.15 8.06 -1.18
CA ALA A 85 20.17 8.47 -0.20
C ALA A 85 21.22 9.40 -0.80
N LYS A 86 21.68 9.13 -2.03
CA LYS A 86 22.62 10.00 -2.74
C LYS A 86 22.02 11.39 -3.01
N LEU A 87 20.77 11.46 -3.44
CA LEU A 87 20.10 12.73 -3.68
C LEU A 87 19.97 13.55 -2.39
N LEU A 88 19.54 12.95 -1.28
CA LEU A 88 19.45 13.61 0.02
C LEU A 88 20.82 14.11 0.50
N GLN A 89 21.86 13.28 0.39
CA GLN A 89 23.23 13.64 0.75
C GLN A 89 23.82 14.79 -0.11
N ALA A 90 23.46 14.86 -1.40
CA ALA A 90 23.85 15.97 -2.27
C ALA A 90 23.27 17.32 -1.79
N HIS A 91 22.15 17.28 -1.07
CA HIS A 91 21.53 18.42 -0.38
C HIS A 91 21.99 18.59 1.08
N SER A 92 23.08 17.90 1.48
CA SER A 92 23.64 17.95 2.86
C SER A 92 22.68 17.45 3.93
N ILE A 93 21.83 16.48 3.61
CA ILE A 93 20.91 15.83 4.54
C ILE A 93 21.53 14.51 4.99
N GLU A 94 21.58 14.31 6.31
CA GLU A 94 22.00 13.04 6.91
C GLU A 94 20.92 11.97 6.68
N VAL A 95 21.35 10.77 6.29
CA VAL A 95 20.47 9.64 5.98
C VAL A 95 20.84 8.44 6.82
N GLU A 96 19.94 8.01 7.68
CA GLU A 96 20.00 6.73 8.35
C GLU A 96 19.62 5.62 7.36
N ARG A 97 20.55 4.68 7.13
CA ARG A 97 20.33 3.50 6.28
C ARG A 97 19.93 2.30 7.13
N ALA A 98 19.20 1.37 6.52
CA ALA A 98 18.66 0.20 7.20
C ALA A 98 17.81 0.56 8.44
N SER A 99 17.04 1.65 8.35
CA SER A 99 16.24 2.14 9.47
C SER A 99 15.26 1.05 9.93
N PHE A 100 15.11 0.96 11.24
CA PHE A 100 14.29 -0.08 11.89
C PHE A 100 14.67 -1.52 11.51
N GLY A 101 15.96 -1.75 11.15
CA GLY A 101 16.49 -3.07 10.80
C GLY A 101 15.94 -3.65 9.50
N MET A 102 15.49 -2.80 8.56
CA MET A 102 15.11 -3.18 7.20
C MET A 102 16.14 -2.62 6.22
N GLU A 103 16.87 -3.48 5.52
CA GLU A 103 18.09 -3.12 4.77
C GLU A 103 17.84 -2.05 3.70
N THR A 104 16.68 -2.07 3.06
CA THR A 104 16.30 -1.12 2.02
C THR A 104 15.54 0.10 2.56
N SER A 105 15.29 0.20 3.88
CA SER A 105 14.63 1.35 4.49
C SER A 105 15.60 2.47 4.83
N LEU A 106 15.18 3.71 4.58
CA LEU A 106 15.91 4.93 4.87
C LEU A 106 15.09 5.84 5.80
N ARG A 107 15.79 6.61 6.62
CA ARG A 107 15.20 7.68 7.42
C ARG A 107 16.07 8.94 7.34
N ALA A 108 15.45 10.07 7.16
CA ALA A 108 16.08 11.38 7.24
C ALA A 108 15.18 12.35 8.00
N GLN A 109 15.74 13.39 8.61
CA GLN A 109 14.95 14.38 9.34
C GLN A 109 15.48 15.81 9.14
N ILE A 110 14.58 16.76 9.22
CA ILE A 110 14.86 18.20 9.20
C ILE A 110 14.02 18.91 10.26
N GLY A 111 14.45 20.12 10.65
CA GLY A 111 13.78 20.91 11.70
C GLY A 111 14.00 20.36 13.11
N GLY A 112 13.28 20.90 14.07
CA GLY A 112 13.43 20.58 15.49
C GLY A 112 14.64 21.26 16.16
N GLU A 113 14.86 20.97 17.44
CA GLU A 113 15.90 21.65 18.23
C GLU A 113 17.33 21.41 17.72
N ALA A 114 17.60 20.28 17.09
CA ALA A 114 18.92 19.94 16.55
C ALA A 114 19.34 20.86 15.39
N ALA A 115 18.39 21.31 14.57
CA ALA A 115 18.66 22.23 13.46
C ALA A 115 18.95 23.66 13.97
N ALA A 116 18.28 24.10 15.02
CA ALA A 116 18.47 25.40 15.62
C ALA A 116 19.86 25.57 16.25
N THR A 117 20.41 24.51 16.85
CA THR A 117 21.76 24.51 17.45
C THR A 117 22.89 24.45 16.40
N ALA A 118 22.66 23.73 15.29
CA ALA A 118 23.64 23.64 14.19
C ALA A 118 23.74 24.95 13.37
N ALA A 119 22.66 25.73 13.30
CA ALA A 119 22.62 27.00 12.58
C ALA A 119 23.15 28.21 13.37
N GLY A 120 23.55 28.02 14.64
CA GLY A 120 24.03 29.13 15.52
C GLY A 120 22.94 30.17 15.84
N ALA A 121 21.68 29.86 15.61
CA ALA A 121 20.57 30.76 15.96
C ALA A 121 20.44 30.86 17.47
N VAL A 122 20.62 32.05 18.02
CA VAL A 122 20.29 32.36 19.41
C VAL A 122 18.77 32.32 19.51
N VAL A 123 18.26 31.18 19.97
CA VAL A 123 16.84 31.02 20.22
C VAL A 123 16.45 31.96 21.38
N ALA A 124 15.55 32.90 21.13
CA ALA A 124 15.06 33.81 22.14
C ALA A 124 14.56 33.05 23.37
N ALA A 125 15.06 33.38 24.55
CA ALA A 125 14.88 32.63 25.79
C ALA A 125 13.48 32.79 26.44
N ASP A 126 12.50 33.43 25.77
CA ASP A 126 11.24 33.86 26.37
C ASP A 126 9.96 33.24 25.75
N ALA A 127 10.04 32.17 25.02
CA ALA A 127 8.86 31.38 24.67
C ALA A 127 8.62 30.30 25.72
N ASP A 128 7.45 30.27 26.32
CA ASP A 128 7.00 29.21 27.24
C ASP A 128 6.98 27.87 26.43
N ARG A 129 8.05 27.12 26.51
CA ARG A 129 8.32 25.89 25.73
C ARG A 129 7.74 24.63 26.39
N SER A 130 6.58 24.74 27.01
CA SER A 130 5.88 23.57 27.57
C SER A 130 5.19 22.72 26.51
N GLU A 131 5.06 23.19 25.26
CA GLU A 131 4.44 22.43 24.17
C GLU A 131 5.49 21.67 23.36
N LYS A 132 5.35 20.36 23.34
CA LYS A 132 6.13 19.42 22.52
C LYS A 132 6.01 19.81 21.04
N GLN A 133 7.14 20.08 20.38
CA GLN A 133 7.14 20.37 18.94
C GLN A 133 6.59 19.18 18.13
N PRO A 134 5.64 19.40 17.19
CA PRO A 134 5.05 18.33 16.40
C PRO A 134 6.08 17.68 15.49
N THR A 135 5.87 16.40 15.24
CA THR A 135 6.67 15.60 14.30
C THR A 135 5.76 15.05 13.21
N ILE A 136 6.02 15.42 11.96
CA ILE A 136 5.29 14.93 10.79
C ILE A 136 6.20 13.98 9.99
N ALA A 137 5.69 12.80 9.64
CA ALA A 137 6.39 11.88 8.74
C ALA A 137 5.83 11.96 7.33
N ILE A 138 6.70 12.09 6.34
CA ILE A 138 6.41 11.90 4.92
C ILE A 138 6.81 10.47 4.57
N LEU A 139 5.84 9.63 4.18
CA LEU A 139 6.10 8.25 3.80
C LEU A 139 6.46 8.15 2.31
N CYS A 140 7.36 7.23 1.98
CA CYS A 140 7.95 7.14 0.65
C CYS A 140 8.12 5.68 0.25
N GLU A 141 7.44 5.25 -0.81
CA GLU A 141 7.53 3.92 -1.41
C GLU A 141 8.35 3.95 -2.70
N TYR A 142 9.00 2.84 -3.06
CA TYR A 142 9.76 2.72 -4.31
C TYR A 142 9.90 1.30 -4.85
N ASP A 143 9.23 0.31 -4.25
CA ASP A 143 9.19 -1.06 -4.77
C ASP A 143 8.35 -1.18 -6.04
N ALA A 144 8.67 -2.20 -6.84
CA ALA A 144 8.01 -2.52 -8.10
C ALA A 144 7.24 -3.84 -8.02
N LEU A 145 6.22 -3.98 -8.86
CA LEU A 145 5.45 -5.22 -9.01
C LEU A 145 6.29 -6.31 -9.68
N PRO A 146 6.29 -7.55 -9.16
CA PRO A 146 7.00 -8.66 -9.79
C PRO A 146 6.53 -8.89 -11.24
N GLY A 147 7.46 -8.85 -12.20
CA GLY A 147 7.19 -9.09 -13.61
C GLY A 147 6.44 -7.99 -14.36
N VAL A 148 6.07 -6.91 -13.68
CA VAL A 148 5.34 -5.74 -14.26
C VAL A 148 6.19 -4.47 -14.23
N GLY A 149 7.05 -4.32 -13.24
CA GLY A 149 7.78 -3.07 -12.98
C GLY A 149 6.93 -2.07 -12.19
N HIS A 150 7.18 -0.76 -12.40
CA HIS A 150 6.49 0.31 -11.66
C HIS A 150 5.04 0.57 -12.13
N GLY A 151 4.23 -0.49 -12.24
CA GLY A 151 2.83 -0.40 -12.64
C GLY A 151 1.92 0.31 -11.61
N CYS A 152 2.31 0.32 -10.34
CA CYS A 152 1.63 1.06 -9.27
C CYS A 152 2.08 2.53 -9.17
N GLY A 153 3.24 2.87 -9.75
CA GLY A 153 3.75 4.25 -9.78
C GLY A 153 4.54 4.66 -8.52
N HIS A 154 5.09 3.70 -7.76
CA HIS A 154 5.91 3.99 -6.58
C HIS A 154 7.15 4.83 -6.87
N ASN A 155 7.71 4.74 -8.09
CA ASN A 155 8.78 5.64 -8.52
C ASN A 155 8.36 7.12 -8.53
N VAL A 156 7.12 7.43 -8.92
CA VAL A 156 6.55 8.79 -8.90
C VAL A 156 6.26 9.21 -7.46
N MET A 157 5.73 8.29 -6.65
CA MET A 157 5.46 8.54 -5.23
C MET A 157 6.75 8.84 -4.47
N CYS A 158 7.81 8.06 -4.73
CA CYS A 158 9.13 8.31 -4.18
C CYS A 158 9.63 9.72 -4.52
N ALA A 159 9.63 10.05 -5.79
CA ALA A 159 10.10 11.35 -6.27
C ALA A 159 9.29 12.52 -5.67
N ASN A 160 7.98 12.36 -5.55
CA ASN A 160 7.11 13.36 -4.91
C ASN A 160 7.44 13.54 -3.42
N SER A 161 7.56 12.45 -2.67
CA SER A 161 7.88 12.48 -1.23
C SER A 161 9.26 13.08 -0.96
N VAL A 162 10.27 12.66 -1.73
CA VAL A 162 11.63 13.19 -1.63
C VAL A 162 11.67 14.67 -2.04
N GLY A 163 10.97 15.03 -3.12
CA GLY A 163 10.88 16.42 -3.58
C GLY A 163 10.24 17.35 -2.56
N ALA A 164 9.14 16.94 -1.95
CA ALA A 164 8.48 17.69 -0.89
C ALA A 164 9.40 17.87 0.33
N PHE A 165 10.08 16.80 0.75
CA PHE A 165 11.02 16.84 1.86
C PHE A 165 12.22 17.79 1.58
N LEU A 166 12.81 17.72 0.38
CA LEU A 166 13.90 18.60 -0.03
C LEU A 166 13.48 20.07 -0.08
N ALA A 167 12.29 20.36 -0.62
CA ALA A 167 11.78 21.72 -0.68
C ALA A 167 11.55 22.30 0.73
N LEU A 168 11.05 21.50 1.67
CA LEU A 168 10.93 21.87 3.08
C LEU A 168 12.32 22.06 3.73
N ALA A 169 13.31 21.27 3.36
CA ALA A 169 14.68 21.43 3.84
C ALA A 169 15.31 22.75 3.37
N GLU A 170 15.09 23.12 2.10
CA GLU A 170 15.58 24.42 1.58
C GLU A 170 14.85 25.59 2.25
N LEU A 171 13.53 25.46 2.51
CA LEU A 171 12.78 26.47 3.24
C LEU A 171 13.30 26.64 4.67
N GLU A 172 13.58 25.55 5.39
CA GLU A 172 14.12 25.59 6.75
C GLU A 172 15.53 26.19 6.80
N LYS A 173 16.36 25.97 5.76
CA LYS A 173 17.68 26.61 5.62
C LYS A 173 17.58 28.11 5.43
N SER A 174 16.63 28.58 4.59
CA SER A 174 16.42 30.01 4.33
C SER A 174 15.68 30.72 5.47
N HIS A 175 14.82 30.02 6.19
CA HIS A 175 14.02 30.52 7.29
C HIS A 175 14.08 29.55 8.49
N PRO A 176 15.17 29.56 9.29
CA PRO A 176 15.32 28.64 10.42
C PRO A 176 14.15 28.72 11.40
N GLY A 177 13.52 27.59 11.68
CA GLY A 177 12.34 27.49 12.52
C GLY A 177 11.00 27.66 11.81
N ALA A 178 10.98 27.85 10.48
CA ALA A 178 9.74 28.02 9.71
C ALA A 178 8.84 26.78 9.74
N LEU A 179 9.40 25.57 9.93
CA LEU A 179 8.62 24.34 10.04
C LEU A 179 7.84 24.24 11.36
N GLY A 180 8.25 24.98 12.39
CA GLY A 180 7.61 24.94 13.71
C GLY A 180 7.65 23.57 14.40
N GLY A 181 8.40 22.63 13.84
CA GLY A 181 8.50 21.25 14.32
C GLY A 181 9.52 20.45 13.55
N ARG A 182 9.37 19.14 13.59
CA ARG A 182 10.25 18.18 12.92
C ARG A 182 9.52 17.53 11.75
N VAL A 183 10.19 17.41 10.61
CA VAL A 183 9.72 16.63 9.47
C VAL A 183 10.67 15.45 9.23
N ILE A 184 10.12 14.28 9.06
CA ILE A 184 10.83 13.04 8.80
C ILE A 184 10.45 12.56 7.41
N LEU A 185 11.44 12.21 6.60
CA LEU A 185 11.24 11.35 5.43
C LEU A 185 11.49 9.91 5.88
N GLN A 186 10.49 9.06 5.78
CA GLN A 186 10.59 7.64 6.08
C GLN A 186 10.26 6.82 4.86
N THR A 187 11.23 6.08 4.35
CA THR A 187 10.93 5.15 3.26
C THR A 187 10.27 3.88 3.80
N THR A 188 9.32 3.39 3.06
CA THR A 188 8.50 2.23 3.42
C THR A 188 8.54 1.22 2.27
N PRO A 189 9.66 0.48 2.12
CA PRO A 189 9.85 -0.51 1.07
C PRO A 189 8.89 -1.69 1.19
N ALA A 190 8.85 -2.54 0.15
CA ALA A 190 8.13 -3.82 0.13
C ALA A 190 6.62 -3.71 0.42
N GLU A 191 5.96 -2.69 -0.14
CA GLU A 191 4.51 -2.53 -0.03
C GLU A 191 3.77 -3.63 -0.80
N GLU A 192 4.22 -3.93 -2.02
CA GLU A 192 3.57 -4.88 -2.94
C GLU A 192 3.73 -6.36 -2.55
N CYS A 193 4.63 -6.67 -1.62
CA CYS A 193 4.91 -8.05 -1.22
C CYS A 193 4.17 -8.44 0.07
N ASP A 194 4.61 -7.93 1.21
CA ASP A 194 4.24 -8.42 2.54
C ASP A 194 3.89 -7.31 3.53
N THR A 195 3.42 -6.16 3.04
CA THR A 195 3.02 -5.03 3.90
C THR A 195 4.09 -4.64 4.92
N ALA A 196 5.32 -4.39 4.45
CA ALA A 196 6.46 -4.08 5.32
C ALA A 196 6.25 -2.86 6.23
N LYS A 197 5.31 -1.96 5.91
CA LYS A 197 4.90 -0.87 6.80
C LYS A 197 4.45 -1.35 8.17
N GLU A 198 3.73 -2.48 8.25
CA GLU A 198 3.34 -3.08 9.53
C GLU A 198 4.57 -3.53 10.33
N ILE A 199 5.54 -4.15 9.66
CA ILE A 199 6.80 -4.57 10.30
C ILE A 199 7.58 -3.35 10.83
N LEU A 200 7.67 -2.29 10.03
CA LEU A 200 8.32 -1.04 10.43
C LEU A 200 7.58 -0.37 11.59
N ALA A 201 6.25 -0.36 11.57
CA ALA A 201 5.42 0.19 12.64
C ALA A 201 5.63 -0.58 13.95
N GLN A 202 5.64 -1.91 13.92
CA GLN A 202 5.93 -2.76 15.07
C GLN A 202 7.34 -2.55 15.63
N ARG A 203 8.28 -2.10 14.79
CA ARG A 203 9.66 -1.76 15.20
C ARG A 203 9.83 -0.30 15.64
N GLY A 204 8.74 0.43 15.80
CA GLY A 204 8.74 1.79 16.34
C GLY A 204 8.82 2.92 15.32
N MET A 205 8.60 2.66 14.02
CA MET A 205 8.66 3.70 12.97
C MET A 205 7.77 4.91 13.27
N LEU A 206 6.63 4.69 13.90
CA LEU A 206 5.65 5.74 14.24
C LEU A 206 5.80 6.27 15.67
N GLU A 207 6.76 5.79 16.46
CA GLU A 207 6.97 6.31 17.80
C GLU A 207 7.42 7.78 17.76
N GLY A 208 6.70 8.62 18.49
CA GLY A 208 6.95 10.06 18.53
C GLY A 208 6.59 10.82 17.25
N VAL A 209 5.86 10.19 16.31
CA VAL A 209 5.26 10.81 15.13
C VAL A 209 3.83 11.23 15.47
N ASP A 210 3.50 12.50 15.31
CA ASP A 210 2.18 13.05 15.63
C ASP A 210 1.21 12.92 14.44
N ALA A 211 1.74 12.97 13.19
CA ALA A 211 0.97 12.69 11.96
C ALA A 211 1.89 12.14 10.85
N ALA A 212 1.30 11.36 9.96
CA ALA A 212 2.00 10.89 8.76
C ALA A 212 1.18 11.27 7.52
N ILE A 213 1.89 11.62 6.44
CA ILE A 213 1.30 11.92 5.13
C ILE A 213 1.96 11.05 4.08
N GLN A 214 1.16 10.55 3.16
CA GLN A 214 1.60 9.80 2.00
C GLN A 214 0.79 10.22 0.79
N THR A 215 1.45 10.39 -0.35
CA THR A 215 0.78 10.53 -1.64
C THR A 215 0.83 9.19 -2.35
N HIS A 216 -0.25 8.82 -3.04
CA HIS A 216 -0.31 7.60 -3.84
C HIS A 216 -0.82 7.92 -5.24
N SER A 217 -0.21 7.30 -6.27
CA SER A 217 -0.65 7.43 -7.65
C SER A 217 -2.08 6.91 -7.82
N TYR A 218 -2.95 7.71 -8.45
CA TYR A 218 -4.33 7.31 -8.71
C TYR A 218 -4.84 7.94 -10.01
N ALA A 219 -6.01 7.50 -10.49
CA ALA A 219 -6.59 7.98 -11.76
C ALA A 219 -7.25 9.36 -11.66
N TYR A 220 -7.43 9.89 -10.46
CA TYR A 220 -8.01 11.21 -10.17
C TYR A 220 -7.59 11.70 -8.78
N ASP A 221 -7.74 13.01 -8.55
CA ASP A 221 -7.38 13.62 -7.27
C ASP A 221 -8.34 13.21 -6.16
N LEU A 222 -7.80 12.73 -5.06
CA LEU A 222 -8.53 12.20 -3.93
C LEU A 222 -7.76 12.48 -2.63
N VAL A 223 -8.44 12.99 -1.61
CA VAL A 223 -7.81 13.30 -0.32
C VAL A 223 -7.92 12.14 0.66
N ASP A 224 -9.04 11.41 0.62
CA ASP A 224 -9.31 10.29 1.51
C ASP A 224 -9.85 9.11 0.72
N GLN A 225 -9.11 8.01 0.72
CA GLN A 225 -9.46 6.78 0.02
C GLN A 225 -9.82 5.70 1.03
N ALA A 226 -11.03 5.15 0.87
CA ALA A 226 -11.41 3.96 1.62
C ALA A 226 -10.67 2.73 1.07
N TRP A 227 -9.75 2.20 1.83
CA TRP A 227 -9.01 0.99 1.51
C TRP A 227 -9.67 -0.25 2.10
N LEU A 228 -9.65 -1.35 1.34
CA LEU A 228 -10.13 -2.63 1.85
C LEU A 228 -8.98 -3.37 2.54
N GLY A 229 -9.19 -3.77 3.79
CA GLY A 229 -8.34 -4.74 4.44
C GLY A 229 -8.31 -6.05 3.65
N VAL A 230 -7.18 -6.77 3.68
CA VAL A 230 -6.99 -8.00 2.92
C VAL A 230 -6.51 -9.15 3.81
N ARG A 231 -7.06 -10.34 3.59
CA ARG A 231 -6.53 -11.60 4.09
C ARG A 231 -6.23 -12.52 2.91
N ARG A 232 -4.98 -12.93 2.78
CA ARG A 232 -4.52 -13.93 1.81
C ARG A 232 -4.40 -15.27 2.52
N MET A 233 -4.87 -16.34 1.88
CA MET A 233 -4.85 -17.70 2.41
C MET A 233 -4.39 -18.65 1.33
N ARG A 234 -3.54 -19.57 1.73
CA ARG A 234 -3.19 -20.76 0.96
C ARG A 234 -3.93 -21.93 1.58
N VAL A 235 -4.87 -22.52 0.84
CA VAL A 235 -5.73 -23.60 1.29
C VAL A 235 -5.31 -24.90 0.62
N VAL A 236 -4.91 -25.88 1.40
CA VAL A 236 -4.44 -27.18 0.88
C VAL A 236 -5.37 -28.29 1.37
N PHE A 237 -5.98 -29.00 0.42
CA PHE A 237 -6.76 -30.18 0.72
C PHE A 237 -5.91 -31.43 0.54
N HIS A 238 -6.06 -32.37 1.50
CA HIS A 238 -5.37 -33.64 1.54
C HIS A 238 -6.37 -34.79 1.38
N GLY A 239 -6.23 -35.52 0.30
CA GLY A 239 -7.06 -36.67 -0.02
C GLY A 239 -6.29 -38.00 0.08
N VAL A 240 -6.79 -39.00 -0.63
CA VAL A 240 -6.15 -40.33 -0.76
C VAL A 240 -6.11 -40.70 -2.25
N SER A 241 -4.94 -41.01 -2.75
CA SER A 241 -4.76 -41.43 -4.15
C SER A 241 -5.36 -42.82 -4.42
N ALA A 242 -5.93 -42.99 -5.59
CA ALA A 242 -6.42 -44.28 -6.08
C ALA A 242 -6.47 -44.30 -7.60
N HIS A 243 -6.47 -45.49 -8.19
CA HIS A 243 -6.65 -45.66 -9.63
C HIS A 243 -8.12 -45.40 -10.00
N ALA A 244 -8.37 -44.35 -10.81
CA ALA A 244 -9.72 -43.84 -11.06
C ALA A 244 -10.66 -44.85 -11.76
N ALA A 245 -10.14 -45.84 -12.49
CA ALA A 245 -10.96 -46.85 -13.16
C ALA A 245 -11.09 -48.17 -12.36
N SER A 246 -10.04 -48.60 -11.66
CA SER A 246 -10.03 -49.92 -11.02
C SER A 246 -10.50 -49.92 -9.57
N ALA A 247 -10.21 -48.85 -8.83
CA ALA A 247 -10.56 -48.78 -7.40
C ALA A 247 -10.85 -47.33 -6.93
N PRO A 248 -11.70 -46.55 -7.63
CA PRO A 248 -12.00 -45.16 -7.26
C PRO A 248 -12.60 -45.03 -5.85
N PHE A 249 -13.31 -46.07 -5.37
CA PHE A 249 -13.94 -46.10 -4.02
C PHE A 249 -12.92 -46.12 -2.87
N MET A 250 -11.66 -46.43 -3.15
CA MET A 250 -10.56 -46.35 -2.17
C MET A 250 -9.96 -44.94 -2.07
N GLY A 251 -10.25 -44.06 -3.02
CA GLY A 251 -9.73 -42.69 -3.03
C GLY A 251 -10.55 -41.72 -2.22
N ARG A 252 -9.92 -40.57 -1.94
CA ARG A 252 -10.56 -39.34 -1.46
C ARG A 252 -10.01 -38.20 -2.32
N ASN A 253 -10.84 -37.64 -3.15
CA ASN A 253 -10.40 -36.68 -4.18
C ASN A 253 -10.26 -35.28 -3.58
N ALA A 254 -9.03 -34.81 -3.43
CA ALA A 254 -8.76 -33.46 -2.94
C ALA A 254 -9.29 -32.36 -3.87
N LEU A 255 -9.37 -32.61 -5.19
CA LEU A 255 -9.96 -31.66 -6.15
C LEU A 255 -11.48 -31.56 -5.99
N ASP A 256 -12.18 -32.61 -5.56
CA ASP A 256 -13.60 -32.53 -5.24
C ASP A 256 -13.82 -31.60 -4.03
N ALA A 257 -12.93 -31.64 -3.03
CA ALA A 257 -12.97 -30.71 -1.92
C ALA A 257 -12.80 -29.24 -2.35
N VAL A 258 -11.89 -28.97 -3.28
CA VAL A 258 -11.73 -27.66 -3.94
C VAL A 258 -13.03 -27.23 -4.63
N THR A 259 -13.66 -28.15 -5.38
CA THR A 259 -14.93 -27.88 -6.08
C THR A 259 -16.04 -27.52 -5.12
N VAL A 260 -16.21 -28.30 -4.05
CA VAL A 260 -17.22 -28.03 -2.98
C VAL A 260 -16.91 -26.69 -2.29
N ALA A 261 -15.63 -26.40 -2.02
CA ALA A 261 -15.22 -25.14 -1.43
C ALA A 261 -15.57 -23.95 -2.33
N GLN A 262 -15.32 -24.02 -3.63
CA GLN A 262 -15.66 -22.96 -4.58
C GLN A 262 -17.19 -22.74 -4.67
N VAL A 263 -17.99 -23.80 -4.66
CA VAL A 263 -19.45 -23.70 -4.60
C VAL A 263 -19.88 -23.05 -3.27
N GLY A 264 -19.32 -23.49 -2.13
CA GLY A 264 -19.61 -22.92 -0.82
C GLY A 264 -19.26 -21.44 -0.72
N MET A 265 -18.10 -21.01 -1.26
CA MET A 265 -17.75 -19.61 -1.41
C MET A 265 -18.77 -18.86 -2.27
N GLY A 266 -19.25 -19.46 -3.36
CA GLY A 266 -20.29 -18.90 -4.22
C GLY A 266 -21.59 -18.65 -3.45
N LEU A 267 -22.02 -19.59 -2.62
CA LEU A 267 -23.22 -19.47 -1.78
C LEU A 267 -23.04 -18.43 -0.67
N LEU A 268 -21.86 -18.35 -0.08
CA LEU A 268 -21.55 -17.38 0.97
C LEU A 268 -21.66 -15.93 0.47
N ARG A 269 -21.38 -15.66 -0.82
CA ARG A 269 -21.42 -14.29 -1.39
C ARG A 269 -22.76 -13.59 -1.21
N GLN A 270 -23.89 -14.30 -1.20
CA GLN A 270 -25.20 -13.69 -0.96
C GLN A 270 -25.37 -13.13 0.47
N HIS A 271 -24.49 -13.52 1.40
CA HIS A 271 -24.52 -13.13 2.81
C HIS A 271 -23.31 -12.28 3.22
N MET A 272 -22.61 -11.70 2.26
CA MET A 272 -21.48 -10.76 2.47
C MET A 272 -21.99 -9.33 2.43
N LEU A 273 -21.24 -8.42 3.04
CA LEU A 273 -21.48 -6.98 2.88
C LEU A 273 -21.26 -6.55 1.43
N PRO A 274 -21.96 -5.52 0.92
CA PRO A 274 -21.76 -5.02 -0.44
C PRO A 274 -20.32 -4.58 -0.75
N SER A 275 -19.57 -4.16 0.28
CA SER A 275 -18.17 -3.77 0.20
C SER A 275 -17.20 -4.94 0.18
N ASP A 276 -17.63 -6.12 0.65
CA ASP A 276 -16.76 -7.28 0.75
C ASP A 276 -16.37 -7.86 -0.61
N ARG A 277 -15.20 -8.48 -0.66
CA ARG A 277 -14.74 -9.18 -1.87
C ARG A 277 -14.09 -10.51 -1.48
N MET A 278 -14.32 -11.52 -2.32
CA MET A 278 -13.72 -12.84 -2.15
C MET A 278 -13.41 -13.43 -3.51
N HIS A 279 -12.15 -13.81 -3.72
CA HIS A 279 -11.66 -14.40 -4.96
C HIS A 279 -10.76 -15.61 -4.65
N ALA A 280 -10.76 -16.59 -5.55
CA ALA A 280 -9.89 -17.75 -5.44
C ALA A 280 -9.45 -18.23 -6.82
N VAL A 281 -8.25 -18.81 -6.86
CA VAL A 281 -7.74 -19.57 -7.99
C VAL A 281 -7.26 -20.93 -7.51
N VAL A 282 -7.42 -21.96 -8.33
CA VAL A 282 -6.83 -23.28 -8.07
C VAL A 282 -5.39 -23.25 -8.56
N THR A 283 -4.44 -23.51 -7.68
CA THR A 283 -3.00 -23.51 -7.96
C THR A 283 -2.46 -24.91 -8.17
N ASP A 284 -3.17 -25.93 -7.67
CA ASP A 284 -2.88 -27.35 -7.89
C ASP A 284 -4.19 -28.14 -7.93
N GLY A 285 -4.42 -28.92 -8.96
CA GLY A 285 -5.64 -29.73 -9.14
C GLY A 285 -5.34 -31.22 -9.45
N GLY A 286 -4.12 -31.68 -9.24
CA GLY A 286 -3.66 -33.01 -9.59
C GLY A 286 -2.94 -33.07 -10.94
N LEU A 287 -2.36 -34.22 -11.29
CA LEU A 287 -1.46 -34.35 -12.42
C LEU A 287 -2.06 -35.03 -13.65
N VAL A 288 -2.85 -36.08 -13.45
CA VAL A 288 -3.41 -36.91 -14.53
C VAL A 288 -4.82 -37.38 -14.19
N PRO A 289 -5.72 -37.52 -15.19
CA PRO A 289 -7.15 -37.80 -14.92
C PRO A 289 -7.41 -39.27 -14.49
N ASN A 290 -6.48 -40.16 -14.67
CA ASN A 290 -6.63 -41.59 -14.29
C ASN A 290 -6.14 -41.90 -12.86
N VAL A 291 -5.72 -40.87 -12.12
CA VAL A 291 -5.33 -40.98 -10.70
C VAL A 291 -6.14 -39.99 -9.88
N VAL A 292 -6.83 -40.46 -8.83
CA VAL A 292 -7.54 -39.57 -7.88
C VAL A 292 -6.53 -38.67 -7.19
N PRO A 293 -6.68 -37.33 -7.27
CA PRO A 293 -5.74 -36.41 -6.64
C PRO A 293 -5.73 -36.52 -5.12
N GLU A 294 -4.57 -36.80 -4.55
CA GLU A 294 -4.37 -36.82 -3.09
C GLU A 294 -4.05 -35.44 -2.51
N ARG A 295 -3.78 -34.47 -3.37
CA ARG A 295 -3.53 -33.07 -2.98
C ARG A 295 -4.15 -32.13 -4.00
N ALA A 296 -4.78 -31.08 -3.48
CA ALA A 296 -5.20 -29.94 -4.30
C ALA A 296 -5.03 -28.65 -3.49
N GLU A 297 -4.79 -27.52 -4.18
CA GLU A 297 -4.47 -26.25 -3.54
C GLU A 297 -5.23 -25.10 -4.19
N MET A 298 -5.64 -24.14 -3.36
CA MET A 298 -6.22 -22.86 -3.76
C MET A 298 -5.45 -21.69 -3.13
N SER A 299 -5.27 -20.63 -3.90
CA SER A 299 -4.95 -19.30 -3.38
C SER A 299 -6.22 -18.48 -3.26
N VAL A 300 -6.49 -17.95 -2.08
CA VAL A 300 -7.75 -17.24 -1.75
C VAL A 300 -7.43 -15.86 -1.19
N ILE A 301 -8.17 -14.85 -1.64
CA ILE A 301 -8.11 -13.49 -1.11
C ILE A 301 -9.52 -13.09 -0.63
N VAL A 302 -9.59 -12.61 0.61
CA VAL A 302 -10.79 -12.04 1.22
C VAL A 302 -10.51 -10.58 1.57
N ARG A 303 -11.47 -9.69 1.30
CA ARG A 303 -11.34 -8.25 1.56
C ARG A 303 -12.60 -7.71 2.23
N SER A 304 -12.41 -6.77 3.18
CA SER A 304 -13.49 -6.01 3.81
C SER A 304 -13.00 -4.63 4.22
N LEU A 305 -13.92 -3.67 4.39
CA LEU A 305 -13.60 -2.28 4.78
C LEU A 305 -13.01 -2.16 6.19
N ASP A 306 -13.40 -3.04 7.09
CA ASP A 306 -13.10 -2.96 8.50
C ASP A 306 -12.43 -4.24 9.00
N ALA A 307 -11.50 -4.11 9.94
CA ALA A 307 -10.76 -5.25 10.47
C ALA A 307 -11.65 -6.26 11.24
N ALA A 308 -12.74 -5.80 11.88
CA ALA A 308 -13.66 -6.69 12.58
C ALA A 308 -14.50 -7.47 11.58
N THR A 309 -15.07 -6.82 10.57
CA THR A 309 -15.83 -7.47 9.49
C THR A 309 -14.97 -8.40 8.65
N LEU A 310 -13.69 -8.04 8.42
CA LEU A 310 -12.74 -8.92 7.75
C LEU A 310 -12.50 -10.21 8.55
N ARG A 311 -12.29 -10.11 9.86
CA ARG A 311 -12.10 -11.29 10.73
C ARG A 311 -13.33 -12.21 10.74
N ASP A 312 -14.54 -11.64 10.83
CA ASP A 312 -15.78 -12.40 10.75
C ASP A 312 -15.90 -13.13 9.41
N LEU A 313 -15.71 -12.42 8.31
CA LEU A 313 -15.78 -13.00 6.98
C LEU A 313 -14.74 -14.11 6.77
N VAL A 314 -13.51 -13.92 7.24
CA VAL A 314 -12.45 -14.94 7.16
C VAL A 314 -12.85 -16.20 7.91
N ALA A 315 -13.37 -16.09 9.14
CA ALA A 315 -13.82 -17.25 9.91
C ALA A 315 -14.92 -18.04 9.17
N ARG A 316 -15.88 -17.34 8.57
CA ARG A 316 -16.95 -17.98 7.76
C ARG A 316 -16.42 -18.65 6.50
N VAL A 317 -15.42 -18.08 5.86
CA VAL A 317 -14.73 -18.67 4.69
C VAL A 317 -13.94 -19.91 5.09
N GLU A 318 -13.26 -19.89 6.24
CA GLU A 318 -12.57 -21.06 6.77
C GLU A 318 -13.55 -22.21 7.09
N ASP A 319 -14.75 -21.89 7.59
CA ASP A 319 -15.79 -22.90 7.83
C ASP A 319 -16.30 -23.54 6.52
N VAL A 320 -16.34 -22.78 5.41
CA VAL A 320 -16.61 -23.33 4.08
C VAL A 320 -15.55 -24.37 3.71
N PHE A 321 -14.26 -24.10 3.96
CA PHE A 321 -13.19 -25.06 3.66
C PHE A 321 -13.27 -26.31 4.54
N ARG A 322 -13.49 -26.14 5.82
CA ARG A 322 -13.72 -27.26 6.76
C ARG A 322 -14.93 -28.11 6.35
N GLY A 323 -16.04 -27.47 5.96
CA GLY A 323 -17.23 -28.14 5.45
C GLY A 323 -16.98 -28.91 4.16
N ALA A 324 -16.21 -28.34 3.24
CA ALA A 324 -15.81 -29.02 1.99
C ALA A 324 -14.93 -30.26 2.25
N ALA A 325 -13.96 -30.14 3.13
CA ALA A 325 -13.11 -31.26 3.53
C ALA A 325 -13.94 -32.38 4.18
N LEU A 326 -14.83 -32.04 5.10
CA LEU A 326 -15.72 -32.99 5.76
C LEU A 326 -16.64 -33.71 4.76
N ALA A 327 -17.26 -32.98 3.82
CA ALA A 327 -18.17 -33.53 2.82
C ALA A 327 -17.51 -34.52 1.86
N THR A 328 -16.21 -34.35 1.61
CA THR A 328 -15.43 -35.20 0.65
C THR A 328 -14.55 -36.23 1.34
N GLY A 329 -14.51 -36.24 2.68
CA GLY A 329 -13.65 -37.13 3.45
C GLY A 329 -12.17 -36.76 3.35
N CYS A 330 -11.85 -35.53 3.01
CA CYS A 330 -10.49 -35.00 2.93
C CYS A 330 -10.06 -34.27 4.21
N GLY A 331 -8.77 -34.04 4.36
CA GLY A 331 -8.22 -33.06 5.32
C GLY A 331 -8.08 -31.67 4.70
N VAL A 332 -7.98 -30.60 5.51
CA VAL A 332 -7.68 -29.24 5.09
C VAL A 332 -6.76 -28.57 6.12
#